data_f32cdcede09b08a955f80054f4f6a6b7
#
_entry.id   f32cdcede09b08a955f80054f4f6a6b7
#
_cell.length_a   1.000
_cell.length_b   1.000
_cell.length_c   1.000
_cell.angle_alpha   90.00
_cell.angle_beta   90.00
_cell.angle_gamma   90.00
#
_symmetry.space_group_name_H-M   'P 1'
#
loop_
_entity.id
_entity.type
_entity.pdbx_description
1 polymer ?
#
loop_
_entity_poly.entity_id
_entity_poly.type
_entity_poly.pdbx_seq_one_letter_code
_entity_poly.pdbx_strand_id
1 'polypeptide(L)'
;MGYKMKRITMTVFFSMIGILLAQGTPTIMRCSYMKVNKGKEAAFEKAVTSHVSRWHGIGQWNQYGWVVETGSRTGQYFVGTLGHYWEDFDERITTKEHDNDWKRISNAYVDDDNGGSGLTFWNYAPELSYNNSASSKIAFTTYHCRANALDSMLEIMVRFKEANEKAMIDVSYLVFKKEAGGPNEVFAVLALMDGYADMAPMSPSIMERYVAAFGMEVWQKDYQTWTNGLKWSETEIMSFLPDLSSTSPE
;
A
#
# COMPACT_ATOMS: atom_id res chain seq x y z
N MET A 1 8.50 -9.61 -32.42
CA MET A 1 7.37 -8.64 -32.53
C MET A 1 6.32 -9.06 -31.53
N GLY A 2 6.43 -8.72 -30.25
CA GLY A 2 5.58 -9.26 -29.17
C GLY A 2 5.72 -8.57 -27.81
N TYR A 3 6.18 -7.32 -27.75
CA TYR A 3 6.41 -6.64 -26.46
C TYR A 3 5.56 -5.37 -26.22
N LYS A 4 4.65 -5.01 -27.11
CA LYS A 4 3.91 -3.74 -27.01
C LYS A 4 2.52 -3.83 -26.31
N MET A 5 2.00 -5.03 -26.07
CA MET A 5 0.61 -5.14 -25.58
C MET A 5 0.44 -5.18 -24.06
N LYS A 6 1.49 -5.50 -23.30
CA LYS A 6 1.39 -5.55 -21.80
C LYS A 6 1.51 -4.20 -21.10
N ARG A 7 2.02 -3.15 -21.78
CA ARG A 7 2.21 -1.83 -21.16
C ARG A 7 0.92 -0.98 -21.06
N ILE A 8 -0.06 -1.21 -21.93
CA ILE A 8 -1.27 -0.35 -21.99
C ILE A 8 -2.23 -0.64 -20.83
N THR A 9 -2.39 -1.89 -20.43
CA THR A 9 -3.34 -2.28 -19.38
C THR A 9 -2.94 -1.80 -17.99
N MET A 10 -1.64 -1.66 -17.72
CA MET A 10 -1.14 -1.26 -16.41
C MET A 10 -1.24 0.26 -16.16
N THR A 11 -1.14 1.06 -17.20
CA THR A 11 -1.21 2.53 -17.11
C THR A 11 -2.61 3.02 -16.72
N VAL A 12 -3.67 2.32 -17.14
CA VAL A 12 -5.06 2.69 -16.86
C VAL A 12 -5.44 2.41 -15.40
N PHE A 13 -4.86 1.37 -14.78
CA PHE A 13 -5.20 0.95 -13.43
C PHE A 13 -4.74 1.96 -12.36
N PHE A 14 -3.52 2.50 -12.47
CA PHE A 14 -3.01 3.47 -11.50
C PHE A 14 -3.53 4.89 -11.72
N SER A 15 -3.92 5.23 -12.94
CA SER A 15 -4.59 6.52 -13.19
C SER A 15 -5.95 6.61 -12.45
N MET A 16 -6.62 5.50 -12.17
CA MET A 16 -7.84 5.50 -11.35
C MET A 16 -7.56 5.69 -9.85
N ILE A 17 -6.51 5.09 -9.30
CA ILE A 17 -6.11 5.40 -7.92
C ILE A 17 -5.76 6.89 -7.81
N GLY A 18 -5.04 7.44 -8.79
CA GLY A 18 -4.72 8.86 -8.86
C GLY A 18 -5.95 9.77 -8.94
N ILE A 19 -6.98 9.38 -9.67
CA ILE A 19 -8.22 10.17 -9.83
C ILE A 19 -9.06 10.13 -8.54
N LEU A 20 -9.19 8.97 -7.89
CA LEU A 20 -9.90 8.84 -6.60
C LEU A 20 -9.20 9.65 -5.49
N LEU A 21 -7.86 9.68 -5.51
CA LEU A 21 -7.06 10.40 -4.51
C LEU A 21 -6.93 11.91 -4.78
N ALA A 22 -7.17 12.36 -6.02
CA ALA A 22 -7.11 13.77 -6.40
C ALA A 22 -8.35 14.60 -5.97
N GLN A 23 -9.41 13.96 -5.49
CA GLN A 23 -10.66 14.64 -5.12
C GLN A 23 -10.71 15.11 -3.65
N GLY A 24 -9.60 15.07 -2.91
CA GLY A 24 -9.48 15.68 -1.58
C GLY A 24 -10.34 15.03 -0.48
N THR A 25 -10.84 13.83 -0.68
CA THR A 25 -11.63 13.09 0.30
C THR A 25 -10.76 12.13 1.09
N PRO A 26 -10.96 12.01 2.43
CA PRO A 26 -10.28 11.00 3.22
C PRO A 26 -10.62 9.62 2.67
N THR A 27 -9.60 8.82 2.42
CA THR A 27 -9.77 7.50 1.82
C THR A 27 -9.28 6.43 2.77
N ILE A 28 -10.22 5.60 3.22
CA ILE A 28 -9.88 4.47 4.07
C ILE A 28 -9.53 3.27 3.21
N MET A 29 -8.39 2.68 3.50
CA MET A 29 -7.96 1.38 3.01
C MET A 29 -8.23 0.33 4.08
N ARG A 30 -8.87 -0.77 3.72
CA ARG A 30 -9.00 -1.96 4.54
C ARG A 30 -8.21 -3.09 3.90
N CYS A 31 -7.30 -3.69 4.63
CA CYS A 31 -6.45 -4.74 4.09
C CYS A 31 -6.10 -5.82 5.12
N SER A 32 -5.58 -6.94 4.63
CA SER A 32 -5.06 -8.04 5.44
C SER A 32 -3.98 -8.80 4.68
N TYR A 33 -3.13 -9.49 5.42
CA TYR A 33 -2.24 -10.50 4.86
C TYR A 33 -2.89 -11.88 4.95
N MET A 34 -2.69 -12.71 3.94
CA MET A 34 -3.19 -14.08 3.88
C MET A 34 -2.04 -15.03 3.60
N LYS A 35 -1.84 -15.97 4.50
CA LYS A 35 -0.91 -17.08 4.30
C LYS A 35 -1.68 -18.24 3.68
N VAL A 36 -1.25 -18.67 2.53
CA VAL A 36 -1.86 -19.81 1.82
C VAL A 36 -1.15 -21.10 2.21
N ASN A 37 -1.90 -22.19 2.35
CA ASN A 37 -1.36 -23.51 2.62
C ASN A 37 -0.39 -23.94 1.53
N LYS A 38 0.78 -24.42 1.92
CA LYS A 38 1.86 -24.80 1.00
C LYS A 38 1.39 -25.73 -0.12
N GLY A 39 1.68 -25.36 -1.36
CA GLY A 39 1.31 -26.09 -2.57
C GLY A 39 -0.14 -25.85 -3.01
N LYS A 40 -0.83 -24.90 -2.40
CA LYS A 40 -2.19 -24.50 -2.77
C LYS A 40 -2.24 -23.14 -3.46
N GLU A 41 -1.10 -22.48 -3.66
CA GLU A 41 -0.99 -21.12 -4.14
C GLU A 41 -1.71 -20.93 -5.50
N ALA A 42 -1.40 -21.75 -6.49
CA ALA A 42 -2.04 -21.64 -7.81
C ALA A 42 -3.57 -21.90 -7.77
N ALA A 43 -4.03 -22.81 -6.90
CA ALA A 43 -5.45 -23.08 -6.73
C ALA A 43 -6.16 -21.91 -6.00
N PHE A 44 -5.51 -21.31 -5.02
CA PHE A 44 -5.97 -20.11 -4.34
C PHE A 44 -6.10 -18.94 -5.33
N GLU A 45 -5.03 -18.64 -6.09
CA GLU A 45 -5.03 -17.58 -7.09
C GLU A 45 -6.18 -17.74 -8.08
N LYS A 46 -6.34 -18.94 -8.65
CA LYS A 46 -7.46 -19.23 -9.56
C LYS A 46 -8.83 -19.01 -8.91
N ALA A 47 -9.00 -19.40 -7.66
CA ALA A 47 -10.24 -19.23 -6.95
C ALA A 47 -10.54 -17.76 -6.64
N VAL A 48 -9.51 -16.99 -6.22
CA VAL A 48 -9.63 -15.55 -5.96
C VAL A 48 -9.88 -14.77 -7.25
N THR A 49 -9.21 -15.08 -8.36
CA THR A 49 -9.49 -14.49 -9.67
C THR A 49 -10.97 -14.65 -10.05
N SER A 50 -11.52 -15.86 -9.88
CA SER A 50 -12.94 -16.11 -10.14
C SER A 50 -13.86 -15.31 -9.20
N HIS A 51 -13.48 -15.23 -7.93
CA HIS A 51 -14.24 -14.46 -6.92
C HIS A 51 -14.24 -12.97 -7.24
N VAL A 52 -13.08 -12.39 -7.52
CA VAL A 52 -12.91 -10.97 -7.85
C VAL A 52 -13.70 -10.62 -9.11
N SER A 53 -13.56 -11.41 -10.16
CA SER A 53 -14.30 -11.22 -11.42
C SER A 53 -15.81 -11.24 -11.22
N ARG A 54 -16.31 -12.06 -10.30
CA ARG A 54 -17.73 -12.19 -10.06
C ARG A 54 -18.31 -11.14 -9.12
N TRP A 55 -17.56 -10.75 -8.08
CA TRP A 55 -18.08 -9.99 -6.95
C TRP A 55 -17.47 -8.61 -6.75
N HIS A 56 -16.28 -8.39 -7.30
CA HIS A 56 -15.50 -7.17 -7.15
C HIS A 56 -15.17 -6.55 -8.51
N GLY A 57 -16.12 -6.58 -9.42
CA GLY A 57 -16.02 -5.87 -10.68
C GLY A 57 -15.92 -4.36 -10.44
N ILE A 58 -16.32 -3.57 -11.42
CA ILE A 58 -16.27 -2.12 -11.31
C ILE A 58 -17.29 -1.64 -10.26
N GLY A 59 -16.83 -0.86 -9.29
CA GLY A 59 -17.71 -0.29 -8.27
C GLY A 59 -16.97 0.18 -7.01
N GLN A 60 -17.71 0.40 -5.94
CA GLN A 60 -17.17 0.92 -4.67
C GLN A 60 -16.27 -0.08 -3.92
N TRP A 61 -16.40 -1.38 -4.20
CA TRP A 61 -15.71 -2.44 -3.46
C TRP A 61 -14.66 -3.15 -4.30
N ASN A 62 -13.88 -2.39 -5.05
CA ASN A 62 -12.74 -2.91 -5.80
C ASN A 62 -11.76 -3.57 -4.85
N GLN A 63 -11.29 -4.74 -5.23
CA GLN A 63 -10.26 -5.49 -4.50
C GLN A 63 -8.93 -5.42 -5.25
N TYR A 64 -7.85 -5.32 -4.51
CA TYR A 64 -6.49 -5.30 -5.01
C TYR A 64 -5.64 -6.31 -4.28
N GLY A 65 -4.77 -7.00 -5.02
CA GLY A 65 -3.93 -8.06 -4.49
C GLY A 65 -2.45 -7.87 -4.85
N TRP A 66 -1.60 -8.18 -3.91
CA TRP A 66 -0.14 -8.24 -4.07
C TRP A 66 0.39 -9.52 -3.45
N VAL A 67 1.53 -10.00 -3.93
CA VAL A 67 2.33 -11.04 -3.26
C VAL A 67 3.56 -10.41 -2.63
N VAL A 68 3.83 -10.77 -1.39
CA VAL A 68 5.02 -10.33 -0.64
C VAL A 68 6.24 -11.09 -1.13
N GLU A 69 7.26 -10.38 -1.60
CA GLU A 69 8.48 -10.98 -2.13
C GLU A 69 9.62 -11.03 -1.10
N THR A 70 9.62 -10.12 -0.12
CA THR A 70 10.70 -10.00 0.87
C THR A 70 10.16 -9.86 2.28
N GLY A 71 11.00 -10.16 3.27
CA GLY A 71 10.67 -9.99 4.69
C GLY A 71 10.04 -11.24 5.32
N SER A 72 9.51 -11.07 6.52
CA SER A 72 8.98 -12.17 7.33
C SER A 72 7.70 -12.79 6.76
N ARG A 73 7.00 -12.06 5.89
CA ARG A 73 5.76 -12.47 5.24
C ARG A 73 5.93 -12.91 3.79
N THR A 74 7.17 -13.20 3.36
CA THR A 74 7.45 -13.68 1.99
C THR A 74 6.53 -14.82 1.58
N GLY A 75 5.90 -14.69 0.42
CA GLY A 75 4.93 -15.64 -0.13
C GLY A 75 3.50 -15.46 0.39
N GLN A 76 3.25 -14.57 1.33
CA GLN A 76 1.88 -14.21 1.71
C GLN A 76 1.28 -13.25 0.69
N TYR A 77 -0.05 -13.26 0.62
CA TYR A 77 -0.82 -12.33 -0.20
C TYR A 77 -1.28 -11.16 0.66
N PHE A 78 -1.05 -9.95 0.17
CA PHE A 78 -1.62 -8.73 0.74
C PHE A 78 -2.82 -8.34 -0.09
N VAL A 79 -3.99 -8.31 0.53
CA VAL A 79 -5.26 -8.06 -0.16
C VAL A 79 -5.99 -6.93 0.52
N GLY A 80 -6.53 -6.01 -0.27
CA GLY A 80 -7.23 -4.86 0.28
C GLY A 80 -8.20 -4.20 -0.68
N THR A 81 -8.99 -3.31 -0.11
CA THR A 81 -9.86 -2.36 -0.81
C THR A 81 -9.52 -0.96 -0.30
N LEU A 82 -9.65 0.05 -1.15
CA LEU A 82 -9.28 1.44 -0.81
C LEU A 82 -10.27 2.43 -1.43
N GLY A 83 -10.25 3.65 -0.95
CA GLY A 83 -11.13 4.69 -1.45
C GLY A 83 -12.51 4.68 -0.78
N HIS A 84 -12.55 4.39 0.52
CA HIS A 84 -13.78 4.30 1.30
C HIS A 84 -13.88 5.40 2.36
N TYR A 85 -15.10 5.75 2.71
CA TYR A 85 -15.46 6.40 3.97
C TYR A 85 -15.73 5.34 5.04
N TRP A 86 -15.75 5.72 6.31
CA TRP A 86 -16.10 4.81 7.40
C TRP A 86 -17.53 4.28 7.27
N GLU A 87 -18.45 5.13 6.85
CA GLU A 87 -19.85 4.81 6.64
C GLU A 87 -20.06 3.70 5.60
N ASP A 88 -19.18 3.64 4.58
CA ASP A 88 -19.26 2.58 3.56
C ASP A 88 -19.14 1.18 4.18
N PHE A 89 -18.38 1.03 5.27
CA PHE A 89 -18.21 -0.26 5.94
C PHE A 89 -19.43 -0.67 6.75
N ASP A 90 -20.20 0.29 7.28
CA ASP A 90 -21.46 0.05 7.99
C ASP A 90 -22.59 -0.25 7.00
N GLU A 91 -22.57 0.40 5.84
CA GLU A 91 -23.59 0.27 4.80
C GLU A 91 -23.34 -0.89 3.83
N ARG A 92 -22.19 -1.54 3.91
CA ARG A 92 -21.82 -2.61 2.99
C ARG A 92 -22.80 -3.78 3.08
N ILE A 93 -23.53 -4.00 1.99
CA ILE A 93 -24.40 -5.16 1.83
C ILE A 93 -23.67 -6.20 0.98
N THR A 94 -23.47 -7.39 1.55
CA THR A 94 -23.02 -8.56 0.81
C THR A 94 -24.14 -9.57 0.69
N THR A 95 -24.14 -10.33 -0.40
CA THR A 95 -25.10 -11.45 -0.53
C THR A 95 -24.56 -12.70 0.18
N LYS A 96 -25.47 -13.58 0.56
CA LYS A 96 -25.07 -14.89 1.14
C LYS A 96 -24.19 -15.70 0.19
N GLU A 97 -24.41 -15.56 -1.11
CA GLU A 97 -23.64 -16.22 -2.15
C GLU A 97 -22.20 -15.69 -2.19
N HIS A 98 -22.01 -14.39 -2.11
CA HIS A 98 -20.69 -13.76 -2.00
C HIS A 98 -19.94 -14.27 -0.76
N ASP A 99 -20.59 -14.21 0.41
CA ASP A 99 -19.97 -14.60 1.68
C ASP A 99 -19.64 -16.09 1.73
N ASN A 100 -20.51 -16.92 1.20
CA ASN A 100 -20.27 -18.37 1.09
C ASN A 100 -19.13 -18.68 0.12
N ASP A 101 -19.03 -17.95 -0.99
CA ASP A 101 -17.94 -18.15 -1.95
C ASP A 101 -16.59 -17.78 -1.32
N TRP A 102 -16.50 -16.62 -0.64
CA TRP A 102 -15.30 -16.24 0.08
C TRP A 102 -14.93 -17.22 1.20
N LYS A 103 -15.90 -17.63 2.01
CA LYS A 103 -15.71 -18.62 3.07
C LYS A 103 -15.20 -19.96 2.53
N ARG A 104 -15.70 -20.40 1.38
CA ARG A 104 -15.23 -21.62 0.70
C ARG A 104 -13.77 -21.50 0.29
N ILE A 105 -13.35 -20.34 -0.25
CA ILE A 105 -11.96 -20.07 -0.64
C ILE A 105 -11.06 -20.06 0.59
N SER A 106 -11.43 -19.30 1.60
CA SER A 106 -10.67 -19.18 2.85
C SER A 106 -10.46 -20.55 3.49
N ASN A 107 -11.52 -21.30 3.74
CA ASN A 107 -11.45 -22.63 4.37
C ASN A 107 -10.64 -23.66 3.56
N ALA A 108 -10.60 -23.54 2.22
CA ALA A 108 -9.89 -24.49 1.38
C ALA A 108 -8.39 -24.22 1.25
N TYR A 109 -8.00 -22.96 1.37
CA TYR A 109 -6.66 -22.55 0.94
C TYR A 109 -5.87 -21.74 1.97
N VAL A 110 -6.53 -20.97 2.85
CA VAL A 110 -5.85 -20.13 3.84
C VAL A 110 -5.48 -20.92 5.08
N ASP A 111 -4.29 -20.68 5.62
CA ASP A 111 -3.80 -21.29 6.86
C ASP A 111 -4.43 -20.57 8.08
N ASP A 112 -5.46 -21.16 8.66
CA ASP A 112 -6.22 -20.58 9.78
C ASP A 112 -5.41 -20.51 11.09
N ASP A 113 -4.44 -21.39 11.29
CA ASP A 113 -3.66 -21.48 12.54
C ASP A 113 -2.51 -20.47 12.61
N ASN A 114 -1.97 -20.08 11.44
CA ASN A 114 -0.86 -19.13 11.32
C ASN A 114 -1.13 -18.06 10.26
N GLY A 115 -2.36 -17.92 9.86
CA GLY A 115 -2.78 -17.51 8.53
C GLY A 115 -2.93 -16.05 8.30
N GLY A 116 -2.25 -15.20 8.97
CA GLY A 116 -2.22 -13.83 8.54
C GLY A 116 -2.52 -12.81 9.64
N SER A 117 -2.29 -11.58 9.31
CA SER A 117 -2.72 -10.48 10.16
C SER A 117 -4.24 -10.34 10.03
N GLY A 118 -4.89 -10.05 11.12
CA GLY A 118 -6.29 -9.60 11.10
C GLY A 118 -6.48 -8.40 10.16
N LEU A 119 -7.72 -8.01 9.98
CA LEU A 119 -8.05 -6.81 9.21
C LEU A 119 -7.41 -5.58 9.83
N THR A 120 -6.82 -4.75 8.97
CA THR A 120 -6.26 -3.45 9.34
C THR A 120 -6.89 -2.35 8.52
N PHE A 121 -7.05 -1.18 9.15
CA PHE A 121 -7.57 0.01 8.49
C PHE A 121 -6.52 1.10 8.50
N TRP A 122 -6.38 1.76 7.36
CA TRP A 122 -5.40 2.80 7.11
C TRP A 122 -6.07 3.98 6.44
N ASN A 123 -5.67 5.17 6.84
CA ASN A 123 -6.15 6.41 6.24
C ASN A 123 -5.05 7.00 5.34
N TYR A 124 -5.36 7.18 4.07
CA TYR A 124 -4.48 7.84 3.12
C TYR A 124 -4.26 9.29 3.49
N ALA A 125 -3.01 9.73 3.45
CA ALA A 125 -2.56 11.09 3.75
C ALA A 125 -2.01 11.77 2.48
N PRO A 126 -2.86 12.40 1.66
CA PRO A 126 -2.42 13.03 0.41
C PRO A 126 -1.45 14.19 0.64
N GLU A 127 -1.59 14.89 1.76
CA GLU A 127 -0.72 15.98 2.15
C GLU A 127 0.74 15.54 2.41
N LEU A 128 0.94 14.27 2.72
CA LEU A 128 2.25 13.65 2.96
C LEU A 128 2.78 12.88 1.75
N SER A 129 1.92 12.56 0.81
CA SER A 129 2.23 11.74 -0.36
C SER A 129 2.83 12.59 -1.48
N TYR A 130 3.68 12.00 -2.31
CA TYR A 130 4.38 12.71 -3.37
C TYR A 130 4.31 11.91 -4.66
N ASN A 131 3.87 12.55 -5.72
CA ASN A 131 3.55 11.96 -7.01
C ASN A 131 2.69 10.70 -6.86
N ASN A 132 2.01 10.31 -7.91
CA ASN A 132 1.24 9.09 -7.96
C ASN A 132 1.39 8.51 -9.36
N SER A 133 2.15 7.44 -9.48
CA SER A 133 2.43 6.79 -10.74
C SER A 133 1.94 5.35 -10.74
N ALA A 134 1.72 4.79 -11.91
CA ALA A 134 1.51 3.37 -12.05
C ALA A 134 2.78 2.62 -11.67
N SER A 135 2.66 1.54 -10.91
CA SER A 135 3.78 0.70 -10.54
C SER A 135 3.42 -0.79 -10.55
N SER A 136 4.40 -1.63 -10.84
CA SER A 136 4.22 -3.08 -10.77
C SER A 136 4.63 -3.65 -9.41
N LYS A 137 5.36 -2.87 -8.62
CA LYS A 137 5.85 -3.21 -7.30
C LYS A 137 5.66 -2.05 -6.33
N ILE A 138 5.59 -2.40 -5.06
CA ILE A 138 5.65 -1.42 -3.97
C ILE A 138 6.70 -1.85 -2.96
N ALA A 139 7.48 -0.88 -2.44
CA ALA A 139 8.21 -1.09 -1.20
C ALA A 139 7.34 -0.52 -0.06
N PHE A 140 6.68 -1.43 0.66
CA PHE A 140 5.79 -1.11 1.77
C PHE A 140 6.61 -1.02 3.05
N THR A 141 6.92 0.20 3.50
CA THR A 141 7.64 0.43 4.75
C THR A 141 6.69 0.84 5.84
N THR A 142 6.61 0.04 6.90
CA THR A 142 5.84 0.36 8.10
C THR A 142 6.75 0.94 9.17
N TYR A 143 6.40 2.11 9.69
CA TYR A 143 7.11 2.80 10.77
C TYR A 143 6.30 2.72 12.06
N HIS A 144 6.87 2.06 13.07
CA HIS A 144 6.31 2.00 14.42
C HIS A 144 6.95 3.08 15.28
N CYS A 145 6.16 4.04 15.68
CA CYS A 145 6.62 5.16 16.49
C CYS A 145 6.60 4.84 17.98
N ARG A 146 7.38 5.56 18.75
CA ARG A 146 7.24 5.59 20.21
C ARG A 146 5.99 6.37 20.59
N ALA A 147 5.50 6.18 21.80
CA ALA A 147 4.34 6.91 22.31
C ALA A 147 4.49 8.43 22.12
N ASN A 148 3.46 9.06 21.57
CA ASN A 148 3.38 10.50 21.29
C ASN A 148 4.40 11.03 20.26
N ALA A 149 5.00 10.16 19.44
CA ALA A 149 5.98 10.58 18.43
C ALA A 149 5.39 10.65 17.00
N LEU A 150 4.21 10.08 16.78
CA LEU A 150 3.61 9.98 15.44
C LEU A 150 3.48 11.35 14.77
N ASP A 151 2.87 12.33 15.45
CA ASP A 151 2.61 13.65 14.86
C ASP A 151 3.90 14.36 14.45
N SER A 152 4.93 14.34 15.30
CA SER A 152 6.22 14.95 14.97
C SER A 152 6.93 14.24 13.82
N MET A 153 6.78 12.92 13.68
CA MET A 153 7.32 12.18 12.53
C MET A 153 6.54 12.49 11.25
N LEU A 154 5.22 12.67 11.32
CA LEU A 154 4.40 13.09 10.18
C LEU A 154 4.73 14.53 9.73
N GLU A 155 5.00 15.44 10.66
CA GLU A 155 5.51 16.79 10.32
C GLU A 155 6.86 16.75 9.56
N ILE A 156 7.74 15.82 9.91
CA ILE A 156 8.98 15.61 9.16
C ILE A 156 8.65 15.07 7.75
N MET A 157 7.66 14.20 7.59
CA MET A 157 7.22 13.71 6.27
C MET A 157 6.71 14.86 5.38
N VAL A 158 6.03 15.89 5.92
CA VAL A 158 5.68 17.09 5.16
C VAL A 158 6.95 17.74 4.56
N ARG A 159 7.97 17.93 5.39
CA ARG A 159 9.24 18.52 4.93
C ARG A 159 9.99 17.62 3.93
N PHE A 160 9.91 16.30 4.06
CA PHE A 160 10.43 15.39 3.04
C PHE A 160 9.76 15.58 1.69
N LYS A 161 8.44 15.70 1.68
CA LYS A 161 7.68 15.99 0.47
C LYS A 161 8.12 17.30 -0.15
N GLU A 162 8.15 18.39 0.63
CA GLU A 162 8.58 19.70 0.14
C GLU A 162 10.03 19.69 -0.40
N ALA A 163 10.93 18.94 0.23
CA ALA A 163 12.30 18.78 -0.26
C ALA A 163 12.35 18.07 -1.61
N ASN A 164 11.52 17.05 -1.80
CA ASN A 164 11.38 16.33 -3.07
C ASN A 164 10.79 17.25 -4.16
N GLU A 165 9.76 18.03 -3.83
CA GLU A 165 9.14 19.00 -4.73
C GLU A 165 10.16 20.06 -5.20
N LYS A 166 10.91 20.64 -4.28
CA LYS A 166 11.96 21.63 -4.59
C LYS A 166 13.10 21.05 -5.45
N ALA A 167 13.43 19.79 -5.21
CA ALA A 167 14.47 19.09 -5.96
C ALA A 167 13.95 18.51 -7.28
N MET A 168 12.63 18.55 -7.53
CA MET A 168 11.96 17.95 -8.69
C MET A 168 12.40 16.52 -8.94
N ILE A 169 12.54 15.73 -7.86
CA ILE A 169 13.01 14.35 -7.94
C ILE A 169 11.93 13.44 -8.51
N ASP A 170 12.33 12.53 -9.39
CA ASP A 170 11.42 11.55 -10.00
C ASP A 170 11.26 10.34 -9.08
N VAL A 171 10.41 10.49 -8.06
CA VAL A 171 9.99 9.43 -7.16
C VAL A 171 8.49 9.53 -6.92
N SER A 172 7.88 8.42 -6.53
CA SER A 172 6.46 8.38 -6.19
C SER A 172 6.26 7.56 -4.93
N TYR A 173 5.53 8.10 -3.97
CA TYR A 173 5.15 7.36 -2.77
C TYR A 173 3.83 7.84 -2.19
N LEU A 174 3.13 6.92 -1.55
CA LEU A 174 1.89 7.16 -0.82
C LEU A 174 2.13 6.96 0.66
N VAL A 175 1.52 7.80 1.48
CA VAL A 175 1.60 7.71 2.94
C VAL A 175 0.22 7.37 3.51
N PHE A 176 0.20 6.43 4.44
CA PHE A 176 -1.00 6.00 5.13
C PHE A 176 -0.78 6.01 6.64
N LYS A 177 -1.76 6.50 7.39
CA LYS A 177 -1.80 6.41 8.86
C LYS A 177 -2.65 5.22 9.27
N LYS A 178 -2.18 4.42 10.21
CA LYS A 178 -2.95 3.29 10.73
C LYS A 178 -4.05 3.79 11.66
N GLU A 179 -5.28 3.35 11.42
CA GLU A 179 -6.45 3.74 12.20
C GLU A 179 -6.91 2.62 13.16
N ALA A 180 -6.86 1.36 12.69
CA ALA A 180 -7.32 0.22 13.49
C ALA A 180 -6.65 -1.09 13.06
N GLY A 181 -6.78 -2.12 13.89
CA GLY A 181 -6.31 -3.47 13.59
C GLY A 181 -4.85 -3.70 14.02
N GLY A 182 -4.45 -3.26 15.20
CA GLY A 182 -3.13 -3.50 15.78
C GLY A 182 -2.56 -2.30 16.54
N PRO A 183 -1.23 -2.22 16.70
CA PRO A 183 -0.61 -1.12 17.43
C PRO A 183 -0.99 0.24 16.86
N ASN A 184 -1.22 1.19 17.75
CA ASN A 184 -1.35 2.61 17.43
C ASN A 184 0.04 3.22 17.18
N GLU A 185 0.11 4.51 16.82
CA GLU A 185 1.37 5.21 16.53
C GLU A 185 2.14 4.55 15.38
N VAL A 186 1.43 4.24 14.28
CA VAL A 186 1.98 3.58 13.11
C VAL A 186 1.57 4.32 11.84
N PHE A 187 2.53 4.55 10.97
CA PHE A 187 2.25 4.96 9.59
C PHE A 187 3.04 4.11 8.60
N ALA A 188 2.64 4.13 7.36
CA ALA A 188 3.31 3.41 6.28
C ALA A 188 3.63 4.33 5.11
N VAL A 189 4.75 4.07 4.46
CA VAL A 189 5.14 4.67 3.19
C VAL A 189 5.21 3.58 2.14
N LEU A 190 4.44 3.72 1.09
CA LEU A 190 4.43 2.84 -0.06
C LEU A 190 5.20 3.51 -1.18
N ALA A 191 6.48 3.21 -1.33
CA ALA A 191 7.25 3.67 -2.49
C ALA A 191 6.82 2.87 -3.72
N LEU A 192 6.40 3.58 -4.77
CA LEU A 192 5.91 3.00 -6.02
C LEU A 192 7.12 2.71 -6.93
N MET A 193 7.25 1.50 -7.42
CA MET A 193 8.42 1.00 -8.14
C MET A 193 8.03 0.23 -9.41
N ASP A 194 8.84 0.34 -10.44
CA ASP A 194 8.72 -0.51 -11.63
C ASP A 194 9.55 -1.80 -11.50
N GLY A 195 10.57 -1.78 -10.65
CA GLY A 195 11.44 -2.91 -10.41
C GLY A 195 12.43 -2.71 -9.26
N TYR A 196 13.26 -3.73 -9.02
CA TYR A 196 14.29 -3.67 -7.99
C TYR A 196 15.38 -2.61 -8.26
N ALA A 197 15.55 -2.18 -9.51
CA ALA A 197 16.49 -1.12 -9.86
C ALA A 197 16.16 0.21 -9.16
N ASP A 198 14.88 0.45 -8.84
CA ASP A 198 14.42 1.66 -8.15
C ASP A 198 14.84 1.70 -6.67
N MET A 199 15.37 0.58 -6.13
CA MET A 199 16.00 0.53 -4.82
C MET A 199 17.43 1.11 -4.79
N ALA A 200 18.01 1.41 -5.96
CA ALA A 200 19.34 1.98 -6.02
C ALA A 200 19.40 3.36 -5.33
N PRO A 201 20.54 3.72 -4.71
CA PRO A 201 20.70 5.05 -4.13
C PRO A 201 20.46 6.15 -5.15
N MET A 202 19.64 7.11 -4.79
CA MET A 202 19.32 8.26 -5.65
C MET A 202 20.33 9.41 -5.43
N SER A 203 20.51 10.20 -6.46
CA SER A 203 21.25 11.45 -6.41
C SER A 203 20.37 12.58 -6.95
N PRO A 204 20.20 13.69 -6.20
CA PRO A 204 20.71 13.92 -4.86
C PRO A 204 20.04 12.99 -3.81
N SER A 205 20.79 12.64 -2.78
CA SER A 205 20.29 11.83 -1.65
C SER A 205 19.20 12.56 -0.85
N ILE A 206 18.48 11.81 0.00
CA ILE A 206 17.46 12.41 0.89
C ILE A 206 18.05 13.55 1.72
N MET A 207 19.21 13.34 2.34
CA MET A 207 19.88 14.36 3.14
C MET A 207 20.23 15.60 2.30
N GLU A 208 20.80 15.42 1.12
CA GLU A 208 21.19 16.54 0.25
C GLU A 208 19.98 17.39 -0.17
N ARG A 209 18.87 16.76 -0.56
CA ARG A 209 17.61 17.45 -0.89
C ARG A 209 17.06 18.22 0.30
N TYR A 210 17.03 17.58 1.46
CA TYR A 210 16.51 18.18 2.69
C TYR A 210 17.34 19.37 3.14
N VAL A 211 18.67 19.23 3.15
CA VAL A 211 19.59 20.32 3.49
C VAL A 211 19.51 21.47 2.48
N ALA A 212 19.38 21.17 1.19
CA ALA A 212 19.18 22.20 0.17
C ALA A 212 17.87 22.98 0.36
N ALA A 213 16.82 22.30 0.85
CA ALA A 213 15.50 22.91 1.05
C ALA A 213 15.39 23.73 2.35
N PHE A 214 16.00 23.28 3.44
CA PHE A 214 15.75 23.76 4.81
C PHE A 214 17.03 24.11 5.60
N GLY A 215 18.20 23.72 5.12
CA GLY A 215 19.48 23.91 5.81
C GLY A 215 19.85 22.77 6.76
N MET A 216 21.15 22.72 7.10
CA MET A 216 21.75 21.67 7.91
C MET A 216 21.20 21.61 9.35
N GLU A 217 20.90 22.74 9.95
CA GLU A 217 20.39 22.82 11.33
C GLU A 217 19.02 22.15 11.44
N VAL A 218 18.11 22.43 10.49
CA VAL A 218 16.78 21.80 10.45
C VAL A 218 16.91 20.31 10.21
N TRP A 219 17.79 19.89 9.28
CA TRP A 219 18.07 18.48 9.06
C TRP A 219 18.52 17.76 10.33
N GLN A 220 19.49 18.30 11.04
CA GLN A 220 20.01 17.68 12.28
C GLN A 220 18.94 17.55 13.35
N LYS A 221 18.14 18.61 13.57
CA LYS A 221 17.02 18.59 14.51
C LYS A 221 15.99 17.53 14.15
N ASP A 222 15.57 17.49 12.90
CA ASP A 222 14.55 16.57 12.43
C ASP A 222 15.05 15.13 12.39
N TYR A 223 16.29 14.90 11.99
CA TYR A 223 16.92 13.59 12.07
C TYR A 223 17.00 13.06 13.51
N GLN A 224 17.32 13.92 14.47
CA GLN A 224 17.28 13.56 15.89
C GLN A 224 15.85 13.24 16.35
N THR A 225 14.88 14.06 15.96
CA THR A 225 13.45 13.81 16.28
C THR A 225 13.01 12.48 15.69
N TRP A 226 13.36 12.21 14.44
CA TRP A 226 13.05 10.94 13.76
C TRP A 226 13.65 9.74 14.47
N THR A 227 14.96 9.78 14.76
CA THR A 227 15.64 8.67 15.42
C THR A 227 15.15 8.42 16.86
N ASN A 228 14.79 9.49 17.57
CA ASN A 228 14.21 9.37 18.91
C ASN A 228 12.74 8.90 18.88
N GLY A 229 11.99 9.29 17.86
CA GLY A 229 10.58 8.93 17.67
C GLY A 229 10.38 7.53 17.11
N LEU A 230 11.31 7.03 16.33
CA LEU A 230 11.22 5.70 15.74
C LEU A 230 11.48 4.62 16.77
N LYS A 231 10.57 3.65 16.87
CA LYS A 231 10.76 2.45 17.66
C LYS A 231 11.42 1.35 16.82
N TRP A 232 10.87 1.07 15.65
CA TRP A 232 11.38 0.17 14.62
C TRP A 232 10.63 0.37 13.31
N SER A 233 11.19 -0.15 12.23
CA SER A 233 10.51 -0.18 10.94
C SER A 233 10.80 -1.48 10.21
N GLU A 234 9.90 -1.85 9.31
CA GLU A 234 10.10 -2.97 8.40
C GLU A 234 9.72 -2.56 6.98
N THR A 235 10.42 -3.09 6.00
CA THR A 235 10.11 -2.88 4.59
C THR A 235 9.89 -4.23 3.92
N GLU A 236 8.78 -4.35 3.21
CA GLU A 236 8.46 -5.49 2.37
C GLU A 236 8.30 -5.02 0.93
N ILE A 237 8.92 -5.74 0.01
CA ILE A 237 8.67 -5.53 -1.41
C ILE A 237 7.55 -6.47 -1.82
N MET A 238 6.58 -5.92 -2.52
CA MET A 238 5.39 -6.65 -2.97
C MET A 238 5.20 -6.45 -4.47
N SER A 239 4.82 -7.50 -5.17
CA SER A 239 4.42 -7.45 -6.58
C SER A 239 2.91 -7.42 -6.70
N PHE A 240 2.43 -6.52 -7.55
CA PHE A 240 1.02 -6.43 -7.87
C PHE A 240 0.55 -7.64 -8.69
N LEU A 241 -0.61 -8.16 -8.35
CA LEU A 241 -1.25 -9.31 -9.00
C LEU A 241 -2.52 -8.85 -9.72
N PRO A 242 -2.44 -8.52 -11.02
CA PRO A 242 -3.58 -8.05 -11.80
C PRO A 242 -4.76 -9.03 -11.79
N ASP A 243 -4.46 -10.33 -11.87
CA ASP A 243 -5.47 -11.38 -11.92
C ASP A 243 -6.26 -11.54 -10.59
N LEU A 244 -5.68 -11.08 -9.47
CA LEU A 244 -6.32 -11.07 -8.15
C LEU A 244 -6.94 -9.70 -7.81
N SER A 245 -7.01 -8.81 -8.79
CA SER A 245 -7.44 -7.43 -8.61
C SER A 245 -8.63 -7.11 -9.50
N SER A 246 -9.47 -6.20 -9.02
CA SER A 246 -10.54 -5.64 -9.85
C SER A 246 -9.93 -4.92 -11.05
N THR A 247 -10.43 -5.23 -12.23
CA THR A 247 -10.01 -4.56 -13.46
C THR A 247 -10.90 -3.35 -13.70
N SER A 248 -10.30 -2.27 -14.20
CA SER A 248 -11.07 -1.19 -14.80
C SER A 248 -11.79 -1.70 -16.05
N PRO A 249 -12.97 -1.14 -16.40
CA PRO A 249 -13.50 -1.36 -17.73
C PRO A 249 -12.50 -0.83 -18.75
N GLU A 250 -12.34 -1.56 -19.83
CA GLU A 250 -11.64 -1.11 -21.04
C GLU A 250 -12.34 0.10 -21.65
#